data_556e0b4be26db149a7eb081ef9b639dc
#
_entry.id   556e0b4be26db149a7eb081ef9b639dc
#
_cell.length_a   1.000
_cell.length_b   1.000
_cell.length_c   1.000
_cell.angle_alpha   90.00
_cell.angle_beta   90.00
_cell.angle_gamma   90.00
#
_symmetry.space_group_name_H-M   'P 1'
#
loop_
_entity.id
_entity.type
_entity.pdbx_description
1 polymer ?
#
loop_
_entity_poly.entity_id
_entity_poly.type
_entity_poly.pdbx_seq_one_letter_code
_entity_poly.pdbx_strand_id
1 'polypeptide(L)'
;MVDLEFKYGLPFCKIEIIHNNRILILNNVLIDTGSGGTLLKMDRVEEINITIDMNDSIETIHGVGGSEFVYKKIIDEIKLGNLYNRNVKVEIGIMDYGFDIDGIIGIDFLKQVGAIIDLEKMKVYSRSDNEK
;
A
#
# COMPACT_ATOMS: atom_id res chain seq x y z
N MET A 1 11.66 10.65 6.68
CA MET A 1 12.03 9.59 5.71
C MET A 1 11.61 8.23 6.22
N VAL A 2 11.23 7.35 5.33
CA VAL A 2 10.83 6.00 5.67
C VAL A 2 11.94 5.05 5.26
N ASP A 3 12.31 4.15 6.17
CA ASP A 3 13.31 3.12 5.86
C ASP A 3 12.69 2.02 5.02
N LEU A 4 13.46 1.54 4.04
CA LEU A 4 13.14 0.36 3.28
C LEU A 4 13.92 -0.82 3.84
N GLU A 5 13.27 -1.97 3.91
CA GLU A 5 13.89 -3.22 4.33
C GLU A 5 13.82 -4.22 3.19
N PHE A 6 14.95 -4.81 2.82
CA PHE A 6 14.94 -5.86 1.82
C PHE A 6 14.54 -7.19 2.45
N LYS A 7 13.46 -7.76 1.89
CA LYS A 7 13.00 -9.11 2.20
C LYS A 7 12.71 -9.78 0.87
N TYR A 8 13.13 -11.02 0.72
CA TYR A 8 12.90 -11.77 -0.52
C TYR A 8 13.44 -11.05 -1.77
N GLY A 9 14.48 -10.23 -1.61
CA GLY A 9 15.02 -9.43 -2.71
C GLY A 9 14.17 -8.23 -3.12
N LEU A 10 13.18 -7.84 -2.31
CA LEU A 10 12.23 -6.77 -2.61
C LEU A 10 12.20 -5.71 -1.51
N PRO A 11 11.88 -4.45 -1.85
CA PRO A 11 11.86 -3.36 -0.87
C PRO A 11 10.51 -3.27 -0.14
N PHE A 12 10.54 -3.47 1.15
CA PHE A 12 9.36 -3.37 2.02
C PHE A 12 9.46 -2.16 2.94
N CYS A 13 8.32 -1.64 3.34
CA CYS A 13 8.23 -0.52 4.25
C CYS A 13 7.03 -0.67 5.19
N LYS A 14 6.93 0.26 6.12
CA LYS A 14 5.78 0.40 7.02
C LYS A 14 4.89 1.54 6.53
N ILE A 15 3.57 1.32 6.56
CA ILE A 15 2.58 2.38 6.30
C ILE A 15 1.56 2.43 7.42
N GLU A 16 0.88 3.57 7.52
CA GLU A 16 -0.28 3.74 8.41
C GLU A 16 -1.52 3.96 7.56
N ILE A 17 -2.58 3.26 7.93
CA ILE A 17 -3.89 3.43 7.31
C ILE A 17 -4.82 4.01 8.36
N ILE A 18 -5.50 5.09 8.02
CA ILE A 18 -6.48 5.75 8.89
C ILE A 18 -7.82 5.71 8.16
N HIS A 19 -8.80 5.13 8.82
CA HIS A 19 -10.13 4.99 8.24
C HIS A 19 -11.19 4.96 9.35
N ASN A 20 -12.21 5.81 9.23
CA ASN A 20 -13.28 5.95 10.22
C ASN A 20 -12.75 6.10 11.65
N ASN A 21 -11.76 6.98 11.82
CA ASN A 21 -11.09 7.26 13.10
C ASN A 21 -10.33 6.07 13.71
N ARG A 22 -10.05 5.05 12.92
CA ARG A 22 -9.24 3.91 13.35
C ARG A 22 -7.92 3.90 12.62
N ILE A 23 -6.88 3.43 13.30
CA ILE A 23 -5.51 3.39 12.76
C ILE A 23 -5.07 1.94 12.66
N LEU A 24 -4.54 1.57 11.50
CA LEU A 24 -3.92 0.27 11.26
C LEU A 24 -2.50 0.49 10.76
N ILE A 25 -1.54 -0.16 11.41
CA ILE A 25 -0.15 -0.13 10.98
C ILE A 25 0.17 -1.43 10.25
N LEU A 26 0.62 -1.31 9.01
CA LEU A 26 1.05 -2.43 8.19
C LEU A 26 2.57 -2.39 8.07
N ASN A 27 3.25 -3.45 8.53
CA ASN A 27 4.71 -3.47 8.60
C ASN A 27 5.38 -4.08 7.35
N ASN A 28 4.66 -4.87 6.59
CA ASN A 28 5.21 -5.61 5.45
C ASN A 28 4.54 -5.18 4.15
N VAL A 29 4.82 -3.95 3.73
CA VAL A 29 4.22 -3.37 2.53
C VAL A 29 5.28 -3.22 1.45
N LEU A 30 5.04 -3.85 0.32
CA LEU A 30 5.95 -3.81 -0.83
C LEU A 30 5.82 -2.48 -1.56
N ILE A 31 6.93 -1.83 -1.84
CA ILE A 31 6.99 -0.70 -2.76
C ILE A 31 7.15 -1.25 -4.17
N ASP A 32 6.16 -1.02 -5.03
CA ASP A 32 6.15 -1.64 -6.37
C ASP A 32 5.75 -0.63 -7.45
N THR A 33 6.75 -0.02 -8.06
CA THR A 33 6.53 0.94 -9.16
C THR A 33 5.95 0.29 -10.41
N GLY A 34 6.01 -1.03 -10.51
CA GLY A 34 5.42 -1.79 -11.61
C GLY A 34 3.95 -2.12 -11.41
N SER A 35 3.41 -1.86 -10.23
CA SER A 35 1.98 -2.06 -9.95
C SER A 35 1.20 -0.78 -10.24
N GLY A 36 0.16 -0.87 -11.08
CA GLY A 36 -0.67 0.29 -11.41
C GLY A 36 -1.57 0.73 -10.26
N GLY A 37 -1.88 -0.16 -9.33
CA GLY A 37 -2.76 0.11 -8.20
C GLY A 37 -2.13 -0.25 -6.87
N THR A 38 -2.69 0.32 -5.80
CA THR A 38 -2.32 0.00 -4.42
C THR A 38 -3.26 -1.07 -3.90
N LEU A 39 -2.69 -2.12 -3.32
CA LEU A 39 -3.41 -3.32 -2.90
C LEU A 39 -3.18 -3.54 -1.41
N LEU A 40 -4.25 -3.78 -0.66
CA LEU A 40 -4.17 -4.06 0.77
C LEU A 40 -4.74 -5.44 1.08
N LYS A 41 -4.15 -6.12 2.04
CA LYS A 41 -4.54 -7.47 2.42
C LYS A 41 -5.86 -7.46 3.19
N MET A 42 -6.81 -8.26 2.73
CA MET A 42 -8.16 -8.34 3.29
C MET A 42 -8.15 -8.62 4.80
N ASP A 43 -7.39 -9.61 5.24
CA ASP A 43 -7.34 -10.00 6.65
C ASP A 43 -6.82 -8.88 7.55
N ARG A 44 -5.94 -8.03 7.02
CA ARG A 44 -5.40 -6.94 7.82
C ARG A 44 -6.40 -5.78 7.93
N VAL A 45 -7.01 -5.37 6.84
CA VAL A 45 -7.93 -4.22 6.88
C VAL A 45 -9.22 -4.54 7.62
N GLU A 46 -9.60 -5.81 7.74
CA GLU A 46 -10.71 -6.24 8.58
C GLU A 46 -10.50 -5.88 10.06
N GLU A 47 -9.24 -5.75 10.51
CA GLU A 47 -8.91 -5.38 11.89
C GLU A 47 -9.46 -3.99 12.25
N ILE A 48 -9.68 -3.13 11.27
CA ILE A 48 -10.30 -1.82 11.47
C ILE A 48 -11.65 -1.70 10.77
N ASN A 49 -12.32 -2.82 10.62
CA ASN A 49 -13.69 -2.92 10.08
C ASN A 49 -13.85 -2.47 8.63
N ILE A 50 -12.80 -2.59 7.84
CA ILE A 50 -12.91 -2.42 6.39
C ILE A 50 -13.30 -3.78 5.82
N THR A 51 -14.52 -3.88 5.29
CA THR A 51 -15.09 -5.12 4.75
C THR A 51 -15.79 -4.83 3.45
N ILE A 52 -15.99 -5.88 2.65
CA ILE A 52 -16.77 -5.76 1.43
C ILE A 52 -18.23 -5.47 1.78
N ASP A 53 -18.89 -4.61 1.01
CA ASP A 53 -20.33 -4.39 1.13
C ASP A 53 -21.01 -4.52 -0.22
N MET A 54 -22.35 -4.40 -0.22
CA MET A 54 -23.18 -4.68 -1.40
C MET A 54 -22.89 -3.73 -2.58
N ASN A 55 -22.39 -2.55 -2.30
CA ASN A 55 -22.11 -1.54 -3.33
C ASN A 55 -20.70 -1.63 -3.89
N ASP A 56 -19.88 -2.51 -3.35
CA ASP A 56 -18.50 -2.66 -3.79
C ASP A 56 -18.43 -3.45 -5.10
N SER A 57 -17.57 -2.98 -6.00
CA SER A 57 -17.29 -3.68 -7.25
C SER A 57 -16.22 -4.74 -7.00
N ILE A 58 -16.48 -5.97 -7.47
CA ILE A 58 -15.50 -7.04 -7.47
C ILE A 58 -14.89 -7.11 -8.86
N GLU A 59 -13.56 -7.04 -8.91
CA GLU A 59 -12.82 -7.09 -10.16
C GLU A 59 -11.75 -8.16 -10.10
N THR A 60 -11.26 -8.57 -11.27
CA THR A 60 -10.12 -9.48 -11.39
C THR A 60 -8.91 -8.67 -11.81
N ILE A 61 -7.83 -8.77 -11.06
CA ILE A 61 -6.55 -8.20 -11.47
C ILE A 61 -5.63 -9.31 -11.96
N HIS A 62 -4.79 -8.98 -12.94
CA HIS A 62 -3.86 -9.92 -13.55
C HIS A 62 -2.44 -9.47 -13.29
N GLY A 63 -1.57 -10.41 -12.93
CA GLY A 63 -0.16 -10.16 -12.72
C GLY A 63 0.67 -11.32 -13.26
N VAL A 64 1.99 -11.20 -13.11
CA VAL A 64 2.91 -12.23 -13.57
C VAL A 64 2.65 -13.57 -12.89
N GLY A 65 2.23 -13.57 -11.63
CA GLY A 65 1.94 -14.76 -10.85
C GLY A 65 0.53 -15.32 -10.98
N GLY A 66 -0.34 -14.72 -11.84
CA GLY A 66 -1.72 -15.18 -12.01
C GLY A 66 -2.74 -14.07 -11.85
N SER A 67 -3.97 -14.46 -11.47
CA SER A 67 -5.09 -13.54 -11.30
C SER A 67 -5.63 -13.64 -9.88
N GLU A 68 -6.18 -12.55 -9.36
CA GLU A 68 -6.93 -12.60 -8.10
C GLU A 68 -8.14 -11.67 -8.16
N PHE A 69 -9.13 -12.00 -7.34
CA PHE A 69 -10.30 -11.14 -7.16
C PHE A 69 -10.01 -10.10 -6.11
N VAL A 70 -10.41 -8.86 -6.41
CA VAL A 70 -10.27 -7.74 -5.48
C VAL A 70 -11.57 -6.96 -5.43
N TYR A 71 -11.80 -6.24 -4.33
CA TYR A 71 -12.85 -5.23 -4.30
C TYR A 71 -12.20 -3.86 -4.02
N LYS A 72 -12.88 -2.81 -4.46
CA LYS A 72 -12.34 -1.44 -4.33
C LYS A 72 -12.91 -0.76 -3.11
N LYS A 73 -12.07 0.01 -2.45
CA LYS A 73 -12.44 0.89 -1.33
C LYS A 73 -11.74 2.23 -1.46
N ILE A 74 -12.35 3.24 -0.86
CA ILE A 74 -11.69 4.53 -0.66
C ILE A 74 -11.32 4.62 0.81
N ILE A 75 -10.04 4.72 1.08
CA ILE A 75 -9.49 4.82 2.43
C ILE A 75 -9.32 6.29 2.77
N ASP A 76 -9.70 6.68 3.99
CA ASP A 76 -9.68 8.09 4.38
C ASP A 76 -8.28 8.68 4.27
N GLU A 77 -7.25 7.98 4.74
CA GLU A 77 -5.88 8.46 4.67
C GLU A 77 -4.89 7.31 4.71
N ILE A 78 -3.83 7.42 3.90
CA ILE A 78 -2.68 6.50 3.94
C ILE A 78 -1.43 7.35 4.12
N LYS A 79 -0.59 6.96 5.08
CA LYS A 79 0.68 7.62 5.37
C LYS A 79 1.85 6.69 5.15
N LEU A 80 2.83 7.17 4.41
CA LEU A 80 4.13 6.55 4.22
C LEU A 80 5.16 7.54 4.77
N GLY A 81 5.41 7.46 6.10
CA GLY A 81 6.19 8.49 6.79
C GLY A 81 5.51 9.85 6.71
N ASN A 82 6.23 10.84 6.19
CA ASN A 82 5.69 12.19 5.99
C ASN A 82 4.90 12.34 4.70
N LEU A 83 4.92 11.33 3.84
CA LEU A 83 4.13 11.31 2.62
C LEU A 83 2.75 10.79 2.95
N TYR A 84 1.71 11.54 2.59
CA TYR A 84 0.35 11.08 2.84
C TYR A 84 -0.58 11.56 1.73
N ASN A 85 -1.69 10.84 1.58
CA ASN A 85 -2.78 11.22 0.71
C ASN A 85 -4.10 10.84 1.36
N ARG A 86 -5.14 11.59 1.03
CA ARG A 86 -6.51 11.37 1.54
C ARG A 86 -7.41 10.87 0.42
N ASN A 87 -8.48 10.17 0.84
CA ASN A 87 -9.46 9.61 -0.09
C ASN A 87 -8.77 8.74 -1.15
N VAL A 88 -7.99 7.79 -0.66
CA VAL A 88 -7.12 6.97 -1.51
C VAL A 88 -7.90 5.76 -2.02
N LYS A 89 -7.98 5.63 -3.34
CA LYS A 89 -8.56 4.43 -3.96
C LYS A 89 -7.59 3.29 -3.83
N VAL A 90 -8.06 2.18 -3.27
CA VAL A 90 -7.26 0.98 -3.12
C VAL A 90 -8.07 -0.25 -3.54
N GLU A 91 -7.36 -1.31 -3.79
CA GLU A 91 -7.93 -2.62 -4.03
C GLU A 91 -7.65 -3.49 -2.81
N ILE A 92 -8.63 -4.28 -2.40
CA ILE A 92 -8.52 -5.18 -1.26
C ILE A 92 -8.56 -6.59 -1.80
N GLY A 93 -7.53 -7.37 -1.52
CA GLY A 93 -7.42 -8.74 -2.00
C GLY A 93 -6.94 -9.69 -0.93
N ILE A 94 -7.05 -10.99 -1.19
CA ILE A 94 -6.63 -12.03 -0.24
C ILE A 94 -5.12 -12.02 -0.06
N MET A 95 -4.37 -11.79 -1.14
CA MET A 95 -2.92 -11.65 -1.13
C MET A 95 -2.20 -12.83 -0.48
N ASP A 96 -2.60 -14.02 -0.84
CA ASP A 96 -1.95 -15.25 -0.39
C ASP A 96 -0.88 -15.66 -1.40
N TYR A 97 0.31 -15.08 -1.24
CA TYR A 97 1.41 -15.26 -2.20
C TYR A 97 2.49 -16.21 -1.70
N GLY A 98 2.26 -16.87 -0.54
CA GLY A 98 3.23 -17.81 0.02
C GLY A 98 4.35 -17.15 0.83
N PHE A 99 4.28 -15.86 1.07
CA PHE A 99 5.19 -15.14 1.96
C PHE A 99 4.44 -14.01 2.66
N ASP A 100 5.06 -13.47 3.71
CA ASP A 100 4.42 -12.45 4.54
C ASP A 100 4.39 -11.11 3.82
N ILE A 101 3.18 -10.65 3.49
CA ILE A 101 2.95 -9.37 2.83
C ILE A 101 1.60 -8.82 3.29
N ASP A 102 1.57 -7.54 3.66
CA ASP A 102 0.35 -6.87 4.12
C ASP A 102 -0.28 -5.98 3.06
N GLY A 103 0.50 -5.56 2.08
CA GLY A 103 0.02 -4.66 1.04
C GLY A 103 1.08 -4.37 0.01
N ILE A 104 0.66 -3.72 -1.06
CA ILE A 104 1.51 -3.25 -2.15
C ILE A 104 1.18 -1.79 -2.38
N ILE A 105 2.18 -0.92 -2.26
CA ILE A 105 2.05 0.48 -2.65
C ILE A 105 2.45 0.58 -4.12
N GLY A 106 1.49 0.91 -4.96
CA GLY A 106 1.69 1.00 -6.40
C GLY A 106 2.09 2.39 -6.86
N ILE A 107 2.31 2.50 -8.17
CA ILE A 107 2.74 3.75 -8.78
C ILE A 107 1.69 4.86 -8.63
N ASP A 108 0.43 4.50 -8.51
CA ASP A 108 -0.66 5.47 -8.33
C ASP A 108 -0.45 6.32 -7.07
N PHE A 109 -0.22 5.68 -5.92
CA PHE A 109 0.03 6.39 -4.66
C PHE A 109 1.37 7.11 -4.69
N LEU A 110 2.42 6.43 -5.14
CA LEU A 110 3.76 7.00 -5.17
C LEU A 110 3.83 8.28 -6.00
N LYS A 111 3.15 8.29 -7.14
CA LYS A 111 3.07 9.47 -8.00
C LYS A 111 2.30 10.61 -7.35
N GLN A 112 1.16 10.29 -6.72
CA GLN A 112 0.31 11.30 -6.08
C GLN A 112 1.02 12.04 -4.96
N VAL A 113 1.87 11.34 -4.19
CA VAL A 113 2.60 11.94 -3.07
C VAL A 113 3.98 12.45 -3.45
N GLY A 114 4.39 12.27 -4.71
CA GLY A 114 5.70 12.72 -5.17
C GLY A 114 6.85 12.00 -4.48
N ALA A 115 6.72 10.68 -4.31
CA ALA A 115 7.71 9.88 -3.60
C ALA A 115 9.04 9.84 -4.35
N ILE A 116 10.13 9.95 -3.60
CA ILE A 116 11.49 9.70 -4.08
C ILE A 116 11.96 8.41 -3.44
N ILE A 117 12.32 7.43 -4.26
CA ILE A 117 12.82 6.14 -3.80
C ILE A 117 14.33 6.12 -3.99
N ASP A 118 15.05 6.10 -2.88
CA ASP A 118 16.51 6.10 -2.87
C ASP A 118 16.99 4.70 -2.52
N LEU A 119 17.36 3.93 -3.52
CA LEU A 119 17.81 2.55 -3.31
C LEU A 119 19.21 2.47 -2.73
N GLU A 120 20.03 3.48 -2.93
CA GLU A 120 21.37 3.51 -2.31
C GLU A 120 21.26 3.63 -0.79
N LYS A 121 20.42 4.54 -0.33
CA LYS A 121 20.21 4.79 1.11
C LYS A 121 19.11 3.92 1.71
N MET A 122 18.36 3.21 0.86
CA MET A 122 17.21 2.41 1.26
C MET A 122 16.17 3.22 2.04
N LYS A 123 15.74 4.31 1.41
CA LYS A 123 14.76 5.22 2.00
C LYS A 123 13.76 5.72 0.96
N VAL A 124 12.56 6.06 1.45
CA VAL A 124 11.55 6.79 0.68
C VAL A 124 11.30 8.11 1.37
N TYR A 125 11.23 9.18 0.61
CA TYR A 125 11.02 10.52 1.16
C TYR A 125 10.41 11.44 0.13
N SER A 126 10.01 12.64 0.57
CA SER A 126 9.56 13.68 -0.33
C SER A 126 10.73 14.62 -0.65
N ARG A 127 10.57 15.41 -1.70
CA ARG A 127 11.54 16.43 -2.06
C ARG A 127 11.77 17.42 -0.92
N SER A 128 10.70 17.78 -0.19
CA SER A 128 10.82 18.72 0.94
C SER A 128 11.65 18.15 2.08
N ASP A 129 11.61 16.84 2.32
CA ASP A 129 12.49 16.19 3.30
C ASP A 129 13.96 16.28 2.89
N ASN A 130 14.22 16.14 1.59
CA ASN A 130 15.58 16.18 1.06
C ASN A 130 16.19 17.59 1.06
N GLU A 131 15.34 18.61 1.01
CA GLU A 131 15.77 20.02 1.03
C GLU A 131 16.06 20.55 2.43
N LYS A 132 15.67 19.79 3.46
CA LYS A 132 15.98 20.10 4.85
C LYS A 132 17.37 19.57 5.24
#